data_461f99b4d491e7bdc60b8cd15d1cf09d
#
_entry.id   461f99b4d491e7bdc60b8cd15d1cf09d
#
_cell.length_a   1.000
_cell.length_b   1.000
_cell.length_c   1.000
_cell.angle_alpha   90.00
_cell.angle_beta   90.00
_cell.angle_gamma   90.00
#
_symmetry.space_group_name_H-M   'P 1'
#
loop_
_entity.id
_entity.type
_entity.pdbx_description
1 polymer ?
#
loop_
_entity_poly.entity_id
_entity_poly.type
_entity_poly.pdbx_seq_one_letter_code
_entity_poly.pdbx_strand_id
1 'polypeptide(L)'
;MKNCKVCIVTGASRGLGRGIALVLARDEGCRVYATARNGDALKALVEEAATGTRGGTVNACVLDQSDDAAVQAFVEQVRTKESQVNLLVNSAYAGLIAIKPHFGKPFWERPLSVFDASLNIGLRSAYVMSALVAPLMVKNKAGLIVQISSFGGVNYLFDVGYGVGKAGLDRLTADMAAELNPYDVHAVTLYPGGAVTEIAAFPGGETPVFTGRAVAALLNKATKEDLARMNGKVAQTAELAVNYGFTDVSGDMPKGPFAGVDAAKQCREAMSKPLIQYDMDAELPDASATNNPDIAAMFPGA
;
A
#
# COMPACT_ATOMS: atom_id res chain seq x y z
N MET A 1 -28.88 -9.94 7.66
CA MET A 1 -27.97 -9.24 6.71
C MET A 1 -26.55 -9.72 7.01
N LYS A 2 -25.78 -10.23 6.04
CA LYS A 2 -24.37 -10.56 6.26
C LYS A 2 -23.67 -9.29 6.73
N ASN A 3 -22.89 -9.41 7.81
CA ASN A 3 -22.16 -8.29 8.39
C ASN A 3 -21.17 -7.76 7.34
N CYS A 4 -21.50 -6.64 6.68
CA CYS A 4 -20.68 -6.04 5.63
C CYS A 4 -19.42 -5.47 6.29
N LYS A 5 -18.23 -5.92 5.87
CA LYS A 5 -16.97 -5.40 6.40
C LYS A 5 -16.76 -3.95 5.98
N VAL A 6 -16.34 -3.11 6.91
CA VAL A 6 -16.03 -1.69 6.69
C VAL A 6 -14.55 -1.53 6.47
N CYS A 7 -14.20 -0.93 5.34
CA CYS A 7 -12.83 -0.72 4.91
C CYS A 7 -12.57 0.77 4.63
N ILE A 8 -11.39 1.25 4.97
CA ILE A 8 -10.90 2.58 4.59
C ILE A 8 -9.71 2.37 3.65
N VAL A 9 -9.69 3.04 2.49
CA VAL A 9 -8.59 3.00 1.54
C VAL A 9 -8.17 4.42 1.19
N THR A 10 -6.93 4.79 1.51
CA THR A 10 -6.38 6.09 1.16
C THR A 10 -5.70 6.06 -0.21
N GLY A 11 -5.71 7.20 -0.94
CA GLY A 11 -5.12 7.27 -2.27
C GLY A 11 -5.90 6.49 -3.34
N ALA A 12 -7.23 6.39 -3.21
CA ALA A 12 -8.07 5.50 -4.01
C ALA A 12 -8.50 6.06 -5.38
N SER A 13 -7.98 7.21 -5.83
CA SER A 13 -8.37 7.79 -7.12
C SER A 13 -7.71 7.15 -8.33
N ARG A 14 -6.59 6.43 -8.14
CA ARG A 14 -5.81 5.78 -9.20
C ARG A 14 -4.91 4.67 -8.66
N GLY A 15 -4.25 3.96 -9.58
CA GLY A 15 -3.22 2.97 -9.27
C GLY A 15 -3.67 1.92 -8.27
N LEU A 16 -2.75 1.52 -7.39
CA LEU A 16 -2.98 0.44 -6.44
C LEU A 16 -4.16 0.71 -5.50
N GLY A 17 -4.26 1.93 -4.95
CA GLY A 17 -5.36 2.29 -4.05
C GLY A 17 -6.74 2.17 -4.71
N ARG A 18 -6.85 2.55 -5.99
CA ARG A 18 -8.08 2.38 -6.77
C ARG A 18 -8.42 0.90 -6.97
N GLY A 19 -7.44 0.08 -7.39
CA GLY A 19 -7.64 -1.36 -7.57
C GLY A 19 -8.04 -2.07 -6.28
N ILE A 20 -7.43 -1.71 -5.15
CA ILE A 20 -7.78 -2.23 -3.82
C ILE A 20 -9.22 -1.86 -3.46
N ALA A 21 -9.60 -0.59 -3.58
CA ALA A 21 -10.95 -0.13 -3.25
C ALA A 21 -12.01 -0.80 -4.13
N LEU A 22 -11.72 -0.95 -5.43
CA LEU A 22 -12.58 -1.61 -6.40
C LEU A 22 -12.83 -3.08 -6.03
N VAL A 23 -11.78 -3.86 -5.79
CA VAL A 23 -11.89 -5.28 -5.45
C VAL A 23 -12.66 -5.46 -4.15
N LEU A 24 -12.35 -4.68 -3.12
CA LEU A 24 -13.03 -4.77 -1.82
C LEU A 24 -14.54 -4.48 -1.94
N ALA A 25 -14.92 -3.47 -2.71
CA ALA A 25 -16.33 -3.13 -2.89
C ALA A 25 -17.03 -4.07 -3.89
N ARG A 26 -16.52 -4.15 -5.12
CA ARG A 26 -17.18 -4.85 -6.23
C ARG A 26 -17.16 -6.37 -6.03
N ASP A 27 -16.00 -6.92 -5.68
CA ASP A 27 -15.78 -8.37 -5.70
C ASP A 27 -15.99 -9.01 -4.33
N GLU A 28 -15.76 -8.25 -3.23
CA GLU A 28 -15.86 -8.78 -1.86
C GLU A 28 -17.12 -8.30 -1.09
N GLY A 29 -17.86 -7.33 -1.62
CA GLY A 29 -19.08 -6.85 -1.00
C GLY A 29 -18.86 -5.98 0.25
N CYS A 30 -17.68 -5.38 0.39
CA CYS A 30 -17.36 -4.50 1.50
C CYS A 30 -17.94 -3.09 1.31
N ARG A 31 -18.16 -2.39 2.44
CA ARG A 31 -18.38 -0.96 2.45
C ARG A 31 -17.03 -0.26 2.54
N VAL A 32 -16.66 0.41 1.46
CA VAL A 32 -15.34 1.05 1.32
C VAL A 32 -15.47 2.56 1.43
N TYR A 33 -14.78 3.18 2.36
CA TYR A 33 -14.53 4.60 2.41
C TYR A 33 -13.25 4.88 1.62
N ALA A 34 -13.41 5.40 0.41
CA ALA A 34 -12.32 5.66 -0.52
C ALA A 34 -11.94 7.13 -0.47
N THR A 35 -10.70 7.45 -0.05
CA THR A 35 -10.27 8.84 0.08
C THR A 35 -9.23 9.21 -0.98
N ALA A 36 -9.37 10.40 -1.56
CA ALA A 36 -8.41 11.03 -2.47
C ALA A 36 -8.77 12.50 -2.71
N ARG A 37 -7.87 13.26 -3.33
CA ARG A 37 -8.11 14.66 -3.69
C ARG A 37 -8.97 14.84 -4.94
N ASN A 38 -8.93 13.87 -5.87
CA ASN A 38 -9.68 13.94 -7.13
C ASN A 38 -11.06 13.32 -6.97
N GLY A 39 -12.08 14.18 -6.85
CA GLY A 39 -13.47 13.78 -6.68
C GLY A 39 -14.07 13.08 -7.91
N ASP A 40 -13.69 13.49 -9.13
CA ASP A 40 -14.22 12.87 -10.36
C ASP A 40 -13.72 11.44 -10.51
N ALA A 41 -12.43 11.20 -10.20
CA ALA A 41 -11.88 9.85 -10.20
C ALA A 41 -12.51 8.96 -9.12
N LEU A 42 -12.85 9.52 -7.96
CA LEU A 42 -13.60 8.78 -6.93
C LEU A 42 -15.04 8.48 -7.37
N LYS A 43 -15.69 9.41 -8.08
CA LYS A 43 -17.03 9.17 -8.65
C LYS A 43 -17.01 8.04 -9.67
N ALA A 44 -16.04 8.04 -10.59
CA ALA A 44 -15.86 6.94 -11.54
C ALA A 44 -15.62 5.59 -10.84
N LEU A 45 -14.87 5.58 -9.72
CA LEU A 45 -14.70 4.37 -8.90
C LEU A 45 -16.02 3.90 -8.28
N VAL A 46 -16.88 4.81 -7.81
CA VAL A 46 -18.22 4.47 -7.28
C VAL A 46 -19.06 3.79 -8.36
N GLU A 47 -19.10 4.38 -9.57
CA GLU A 47 -19.86 3.85 -10.71
C GLU A 47 -19.36 2.45 -11.11
N GLU A 48 -18.04 2.26 -11.21
CA GLU A 48 -17.47 0.96 -11.53
C GLU A 48 -17.73 -0.08 -10.43
N ALA A 49 -17.59 0.29 -9.17
CA ALA A 49 -17.84 -0.62 -8.05
C ALA A 49 -19.32 -1.07 -7.99
N ALA A 50 -20.24 -0.22 -8.41
CA ALA A 50 -21.68 -0.53 -8.44
C ALA A 50 -22.05 -1.65 -9.44
N THR A 51 -21.14 -2.03 -10.36
CA THR A 51 -21.35 -3.19 -11.26
C THR A 51 -21.23 -4.53 -10.54
N GLY A 52 -20.76 -4.54 -9.30
CA GLY A 52 -20.61 -5.75 -8.49
C GLY A 52 -21.94 -6.33 -8.02
N THR A 53 -21.98 -7.66 -7.93
CA THR A 53 -23.21 -8.40 -7.54
C THR A 53 -23.26 -8.75 -6.05
N ARG A 54 -22.22 -8.43 -5.28
CA ARG A 54 -22.10 -8.77 -3.85
C ARG A 54 -22.66 -7.72 -2.88
N GLY A 55 -23.20 -6.61 -3.41
CA GLY A 55 -23.84 -5.55 -2.62
C GLY A 55 -22.88 -4.64 -1.85
N GLY A 56 -21.59 -4.64 -2.21
CA GLY A 56 -20.63 -3.70 -1.65
C GLY A 56 -20.83 -2.28 -2.18
N THR A 57 -20.26 -1.32 -1.47
CA THR A 57 -20.40 0.11 -1.80
C THR A 57 -19.10 0.85 -1.65
N VAL A 58 -18.91 1.90 -2.45
CA VAL A 58 -17.84 2.88 -2.27
C VAL A 58 -18.43 4.21 -1.81
N ASN A 59 -18.01 4.68 -0.66
CA ASN A 59 -18.26 6.03 -0.16
C ASN A 59 -17.07 6.89 -0.56
N ALA A 60 -17.27 7.73 -1.58
CA ALA A 60 -16.26 8.67 -2.07
C ALA A 60 -16.06 9.82 -1.10
N CYS A 61 -14.84 10.02 -0.63
CA CYS A 61 -14.48 11.07 0.33
C CYS A 61 -13.33 11.90 -0.24
N VAL A 62 -13.63 13.13 -0.68
CA VAL A 62 -12.59 14.06 -1.13
C VAL A 62 -11.81 14.52 0.08
N LEU A 63 -10.51 14.15 0.13
CA LEU A 63 -9.68 14.36 1.30
C LEU A 63 -8.22 14.56 0.89
N ASP A 64 -7.59 15.63 1.39
CA ASP A 64 -6.14 15.78 1.34
C ASP A 64 -5.51 15.18 2.59
N GLN A 65 -4.63 14.22 2.40
CA GLN A 65 -3.94 13.52 3.50
C GLN A 65 -2.89 14.40 4.21
N SER A 66 -2.60 15.60 3.70
CA SER A 66 -1.74 16.58 4.37
C SER A 66 -2.50 17.49 5.35
N ASP A 67 -3.81 17.49 5.31
CA ASP A 67 -4.68 18.28 6.21
C ASP A 67 -5.16 17.39 7.38
N ASP A 68 -4.45 17.48 8.50
CA ASP A 68 -4.74 16.67 9.70
C ASP A 68 -6.16 16.95 10.24
N ALA A 69 -6.65 18.19 10.15
CA ALA A 69 -7.97 18.54 10.64
C ALA A 69 -9.07 17.90 9.76
N ALA A 70 -8.88 17.90 8.44
CA ALA A 70 -9.77 17.23 7.51
C ALA A 70 -9.74 15.70 7.70
N VAL A 71 -8.56 15.11 7.94
CA VAL A 71 -8.41 13.68 8.24
C VAL A 71 -9.12 13.31 9.53
N GLN A 72 -8.97 14.11 10.57
CA GLN A 72 -9.67 13.90 11.85
C GLN A 72 -11.18 14.00 11.69
N ALA A 73 -11.68 15.00 10.97
CA ALA A 73 -13.11 15.16 10.71
C ALA A 73 -13.67 13.99 9.90
N PHE A 74 -12.92 13.49 8.92
CA PHE A 74 -13.29 12.30 8.15
C PHE A 74 -13.41 11.05 9.05
N VAL A 75 -12.41 10.78 9.89
CA VAL A 75 -12.44 9.61 10.79
C VAL A 75 -13.59 9.72 11.78
N GLU A 76 -13.90 10.94 12.29
CA GLU A 76 -15.05 11.17 13.15
C GLU A 76 -16.38 10.88 12.44
N GLN A 77 -16.52 11.25 11.16
CA GLN A 77 -17.69 10.89 10.35
C GLN A 77 -17.82 9.37 10.19
N VAL A 78 -16.71 8.66 9.97
CA VAL A 78 -16.75 7.19 9.94
C VAL A 78 -17.17 6.63 11.28
N ARG A 79 -16.60 7.12 12.38
CA ARG A 79 -16.90 6.68 13.75
C ARG A 79 -18.37 6.86 14.15
N THR A 80 -19.04 7.91 13.64
CA THR A 80 -20.46 8.13 13.91
C THR A 80 -21.39 7.22 13.10
N LYS A 81 -20.93 6.75 11.93
CA LYS A 81 -21.73 5.91 11.03
C LYS A 81 -21.48 4.42 11.22
N GLU A 82 -20.29 4.05 11.65
CA GLU A 82 -19.85 2.66 11.71
C GLU A 82 -19.44 2.27 13.13
N SER A 83 -19.90 1.13 13.56
CA SER A 83 -19.54 0.58 14.88
C SER A 83 -18.13 -0.02 14.90
N GLN A 84 -17.57 -0.35 13.72
CA GLN A 84 -16.28 -1.00 13.55
C GLN A 84 -15.65 -0.61 12.21
N VAL A 85 -14.32 -0.54 12.18
CA VAL A 85 -13.51 -0.56 10.96
C VAL A 85 -12.75 -1.88 10.94
N ASN A 86 -12.97 -2.70 9.92
CA ASN A 86 -12.33 -4.00 9.78
C ASN A 86 -10.95 -3.93 9.12
N LEU A 87 -10.77 -2.96 8.21
CA LEU A 87 -9.56 -2.81 7.42
C LEU A 87 -9.25 -1.32 7.19
N LEU A 88 -8.00 -0.94 7.43
CA LEU A 88 -7.41 0.30 6.94
C LEU A 88 -6.29 -0.03 5.95
N VAL A 89 -6.35 0.53 4.75
CA VAL A 89 -5.27 0.45 3.76
C VAL A 89 -4.69 1.83 3.52
N ASN A 90 -3.46 2.05 3.94
CA ASN A 90 -2.71 3.26 3.64
C ASN A 90 -1.97 3.08 2.31
N SER A 91 -2.54 3.65 1.24
CA SER A 91 -2.01 3.60 -0.13
C SER A 91 -1.75 4.99 -0.72
N ALA A 92 -2.06 6.06 0.00
CA ALA A 92 -1.77 7.43 -0.45
C ALA A 92 -0.26 7.65 -0.53
N TYR A 93 0.23 8.08 -1.71
CA TYR A 93 1.65 8.38 -1.94
C TYR A 93 1.83 9.46 -3.02
N ALA A 94 2.65 10.45 -2.75
CA ALA A 94 2.93 11.56 -3.66
C ALA A 94 4.36 11.53 -4.24
N GLY A 95 5.26 10.77 -3.65
CA GLY A 95 6.69 10.80 -3.98
C GLY A 95 7.01 10.45 -5.42
N LEU A 96 6.37 9.41 -6.03
CA LEU A 96 6.69 9.03 -7.41
C LEU A 96 6.46 10.14 -8.42
N ILE A 97 5.41 10.95 -8.24
CA ILE A 97 5.13 12.10 -9.11
C ILE A 97 6.20 13.17 -8.92
N ALA A 98 6.60 13.41 -7.67
CA ALA A 98 7.62 14.41 -7.35
C ALA A 98 9.03 13.99 -7.84
N ILE A 99 9.34 12.70 -7.78
CA ILE A 99 10.65 12.16 -8.21
C ILE A 99 10.77 12.17 -9.74
N LYS A 100 9.70 11.86 -10.47
CA LYS A 100 9.70 11.64 -11.92
C LYS A 100 10.48 12.70 -12.73
N PRO A 101 10.30 14.02 -12.55
CA PRO A 101 11.04 15.05 -13.27
C PRO A 101 12.54 15.11 -12.91
N HIS A 102 12.96 14.35 -11.92
CA HIS A 102 14.30 14.39 -11.35
C HIS A 102 15.03 13.04 -11.41
N PHE A 103 14.52 12.09 -12.19
CA PHE A 103 15.22 10.82 -12.40
C PHE A 103 16.64 11.06 -12.96
N GLY A 104 17.61 10.25 -12.51
CA GLY A 104 19.01 10.37 -12.91
C GLY A 104 19.80 11.47 -12.19
N LYS A 105 19.14 12.39 -11.45
CA LYS A 105 19.84 13.40 -10.64
C LYS A 105 20.20 12.83 -9.26
N PRO A 106 21.38 13.13 -8.73
CA PRO A 106 21.73 12.79 -7.37
C PRO A 106 20.86 13.58 -6.37
N PHE A 107 20.73 13.08 -5.13
CA PHE A 107 19.82 13.68 -4.14
C PHE A 107 20.13 15.15 -3.80
N TRP A 108 21.41 15.57 -3.86
CA TRP A 108 21.82 16.94 -3.57
C TRP A 108 21.51 17.96 -4.68
N GLU A 109 21.05 17.49 -5.84
CA GLU A 109 20.59 18.34 -6.96
C GLU A 109 19.06 18.33 -7.11
N ARG A 110 18.35 17.61 -6.23
CA ARG A 110 16.90 17.55 -6.24
C ARG A 110 16.29 18.62 -5.34
N PRO A 111 15.13 19.21 -5.68
CA PRO A 111 14.41 20.08 -4.77
C PRO A 111 14.02 19.36 -3.47
N LEU A 112 14.10 20.06 -2.33
CA LEU A 112 13.71 19.52 -1.03
C LEU A 112 12.26 19.01 -1.01
N SER A 113 11.37 19.61 -1.82
CA SER A 113 9.98 19.19 -1.98
C SER A 113 9.80 17.75 -2.48
N VAL A 114 10.82 17.16 -3.13
CA VAL A 114 10.81 15.75 -3.52
C VAL A 114 10.85 14.85 -2.29
N PHE A 115 11.71 15.18 -1.32
CA PHE A 115 11.79 14.50 -0.04
C PHE A 115 10.50 14.67 0.75
N ASP A 116 10.01 15.90 0.88
CA ASP A 116 8.77 16.23 1.59
C ASP A 116 7.56 15.47 1.02
N ALA A 117 7.46 15.36 -0.30
CA ALA A 117 6.37 14.62 -0.95
C ALA A 117 6.36 13.13 -0.57
N SER A 118 7.55 12.52 -0.44
CA SER A 118 7.69 11.13 -0.03
C SER A 118 7.34 10.91 1.44
N LEU A 119 7.74 11.84 2.32
CA LEU A 119 7.53 11.67 3.76
C LEU A 119 6.15 12.15 4.20
N ASN A 120 5.70 13.31 3.74
CA ASN A 120 4.41 13.88 4.18
C ASN A 120 3.22 13.05 3.68
N ILE A 121 3.21 12.70 2.36
CA ILE A 121 2.14 11.89 1.77
C ILE A 121 2.67 10.48 1.43
N GLY A 122 3.02 9.76 2.41
CA GLY A 122 3.53 8.38 2.32
C GLY A 122 3.73 7.82 3.71
N LEU A 123 4.62 8.42 4.49
CA LEU A 123 4.92 7.98 5.84
C LEU A 123 4.03 8.68 6.88
N ARG A 124 4.10 10.04 6.95
CA ARG A 124 3.38 10.79 7.97
C ARG A 124 1.86 10.64 7.85
N SER A 125 1.31 10.73 6.64
CA SER A 125 -0.13 10.56 6.42
C SER A 125 -0.62 9.17 6.83
N ALA A 126 0.18 8.13 6.60
CA ALA A 126 -0.13 6.77 7.03
C ALA A 126 -0.15 6.64 8.56
N TYR A 127 0.78 7.29 9.26
CA TYR A 127 0.77 7.37 10.72
C TYR A 127 -0.48 8.08 11.23
N VAL A 128 -0.78 9.27 10.73
CA VAL A 128 -1.94 10.08 11.17
C VAL A 128 -3.24 9.29 11.00
N MET A 129 -3.47 8.72 9.81
CA MET A 129 -4.67 7.93 9.55
C MET A 129 -4.74 6.69 10.46
N SER A 130 -3.63 5.99 10.66
CA SER A 130 -3.59 4.81 11.53
C SER A 130 -3.85 5.17 12.99
N ALA A 131 -3.26 6.24 13.51
CA ALA A 131 -3.46 6.70 14.88
C ALA A 131 -4.92 7.09 15.18
N LEU A 132 -5.60 7.69 14.19
CA LEU A 132 -7.00 8.09 14.34
C LEU A 132 -7.99 6.92 14.19
N VAL A 133 -7.65 5.91 13.36
CA VAL A 133 -8.53 4.74 13.12
C VAL A 133 -8.30 3.63 14.15
N ALA A 134 -7.09 3.43 14.65
CA ALA A 134 -6.75 2.36 15.60
C ALA A 134 -7.68 2.29 16.82
N PRO A 135 -8.13 3.39 17.46
CA PRO A 135 -9.05 3.31 18.58
C PRO A 135 -10.39 2.60 18.26
N LEU A 136 -10.87 2.68 17.01
CA LEU A 136 -12.07 1.96 16.58
C LEU A 136 -11.83 0.45 16.51
N MET A 137 -10.64 0.03 16.09
CA MET A 137 -10.24 -1.37 16.02
C MET A 137 -9.95 -1.93 17.42
N VAL A 138 -9.22 -1.19 18.25
CA VAL A 138 -8.89 -1.56 19.63
C VAL A 138 -10.13 -1.77 20.47
N LYS A 139 -11.13 -0.87 20.38
CA LYS A 139 -12.41 -0.99 21.07
C LYS A 139 -13.12 -2.31 20.75
N ASN A 140 -13.03 -2.76 19.51
CA ASN A 140 -13.70 -3.97 19.04
C ASN A 140 -12.82 -5.23 19.15
N LYS A 141 -11.57 -5.09 19.56
CA LYS A 141 -10.56 -6.16 19.59
C LYS A 141 -10.49 -6.93 18.27
N ALA A 142 -10.55 -6.20 17.15
CA ALA A 142 -10.50 -6.74 15.81
C ALA A 142 -10.19 -5.65 14.80
N GLY A 143 -9.23 -5.88 13.94
CA GLY A 143 -8.87 -4.96 12.86
C GLY A 143 -7.59 -5.36 12.15
N LEU A 144 -7.45 -4.88 10.93
CA LEU A 144 -6.25 -5.06 10.12
C LEU A 144 -5.84 -3.71 9.53
N ILE A 145 -4.58 -3.34 9.72
CA ILE A 145 -3.95 -2.19 9.06
C ILE A 145 -2.97 -2.74 8.01
N VAL A 146 -3.12 -2.32 6.75
CA VAL A 146 -2.21 -2.69 5.66
C VAL A 146 -1.51 -1.43 5.15
N GLN A 147 -0.19 -1.44 5.21
CA GLN A 147 0.66 -0.38 4.65
C GLN A 147 1.18 -0.79 3.27
N ILE A 148 0.88 -0.03 2.23
CA ILE A 148 1.42 -0.28 0.89
C ILE A 148 2.81 0.31 0.79
N SER A 149 3.79 -0.54 0.97
CA SER A 149 5.21 -0.20 0.93
C SER A 149 5.89 -0.77 -0.31
N SER A 150 7.19 -0.95 -0.29
CA SER A 150 7.97 -1.38 -1.44
C SER A 150 9.33 -1.91 -1.00
N PHE A 151 9.92 -2.77 -1.83
CA PHE A 151 11.32 -3.18 -1.73
C PHE A 151 12.32 -2.03 -1.56
N GLY A 152 11.97 -0.81 -2.02
CA GLY A 152 12.76 0.39 -1.77
C GLY A 152 12.92 0.78 -0.30
N GLY A 153 12.17 0.16 0.62
CA GLY A 153 12.40 0.28 2.07
C GLY A 153 13.58 -0.55 2.58
N VAL A 154 14.01 -1.54 1.81
CA VAL A 154 15.10 -2.46 2.17
C VAL A 154 16.39 -2.10 1.42
N ASN A 155 16.27 -1.75 0.14
CA ASN A 155 17.38 -1.41 -0.74
C ASN A 155 17.13 -0.09 -1.47
N TYR A 156 18.17 0.48 -2.06
CA TYR A 156 18.04 1.70 -2.84
C TYR A 156 17.16 1.48 -4.07
N LEU A 157 16.12 2.32 -4.19
CA LEU A 157 15.24 2.35 -5.35
C LEU A 157 14.73 3.77 -5.56
N PHE A 158 14.82 4.30 -6.78
CA PHE A 158 14.37 5.60 -7.24
C PHE A 158 15.10 6.80 -6.61
N ASP A 159 15.04 6.99 -5.29
CA ASP A 159 15.75 8.07 -4.63
C ASP A 159 15.83 7.88 -3.11
N VAL A 160 16.59 8.76 -2.45
CA VAL A 160 16.80 8.75 -0.99
C VAL A 160 15.47 8.95 -0.24
N GLY A 161 14.63 9.89 -0.67
CA GLY A 161 13.34 10.17 -0.02
C GLY A 161 12.36 8.99 -0.14
N TYR A 162 12.38 8.30 -1.29
CA TYR A 162 11.61 7.07 -1.48
C TYR A 162 12.04 5.98 -0.50
N GLY A 163 13.35 5.70 -0.46
CA GLY A 163 13.90 4.69 0.44
C GLY A 163 13.61 4.98 1.90
N VAL A 164 13.89 6.20 2.37
CA VAL A 164 13.61 6.63 3.74
C VAL A 164 12.12 6.51 4.08
N GLY A 165 11.24 6.98 3.17
CA GLY A 165 9.79 6.91 3.38
C GLY A 165 9.28 5.47 3.48
N LYS A 166 9.77 4.56 2.62
CA LYS A 166 9.36 3.14 2.62
C LYS A 166 9.94 2.36 3.79
N ALA A 167 11.23 2.56 4.13
CA ALA A 167 11.84 2.00 5.33
C ALA A 167 11.13 2.48 6.61
N GLY A 168 10.81 3.78 6.68
CA GLY A 168 10.03 4.35 7.76
C GLY A 168 8.63 3.74 7.88
N LEU A 169 7.98 3.44 6.76
CA LEU A 169 6.65 2.82 6.73
C LEU A 169 6.70 1.36 7.21
N ASP A 170 7.75 0.62 6.84
CA ASP A 170 7.97 -0.76 7.31
C ASP A 170 8.23 -0.77 8.82
N ARG A 171 9.06 0.14 9.32
CA ARG A 171 9.31 0.31 10.75
C ARG A 171 8.05 0.73 11.49
N LEU A 172 7.29 1.70 10.98
CA LEU A 172 6.00 2.12 11.53
C LEU A 172 5.05 0.94 11.69
N THR A 173 4.99 0.06 10.68
CA THR A 173 4.16 -1.16 10.73
C THR A 173 4.57 -2.08 11.88
N ALA A 174 5.88 -2.31 12.04
CA ALA A 174 6.40 -3.18 13.09
C ALA A 174 6.11 -2.62 14.49
N ASP A 175 6.32 -1.33 14.69
CA ASP A 175 6.07 -0.66 15.98
C ASP A 175 4.57 -0.64 16.31
N MET A 176 3.71 -0.30 15.35
CA MET A 176 2.25 -0.38 15.53
C MET A 176 1.78 -1.80 15.86
N ALA A 177 2.34 -2.80 15.19
CA ALA A 177 2.00 -4.19 15.46
C ALA A 177 2.33 -4.60 16.90
N ALA A 178 3.46 -4.14 17.45
CA ALA A 178 3.84 -4.39 18.83
C ALA A 178 2.83 -3.79 19.82
N GLU A 179 2.41 -2.54 19.60
CA GLU A 179 1.43 -1.85 20.46
C GLU A 179 0.01 -2.40 20.32
N LEU A 180 -0.38 -2.83 19.11
CA LEU A 180 -1.73 -3.31 18.82
C LEU A 180 -1.96 -4.79 19.16
N ASN A 181 -0.87 -5.57 19.29
CA ASN A 181 -0.95 -7.01 19.53
C ASN A 181 -1.82 -7.42 20.74
N PRO A 182 -1.82 -6.71 21.89
CA PRO A 182 -2.68 -7.05 23.03
C PRO A 182 -4.19 -6.91 22.75
N TYR A 183 -4.55 -6.26 21.66
CA TYR A 183 -5.93 -5.94 21.31
C TYR A 183 -6.48 -6.76 20.13
N ASP A 184 -5.77 -7.80 19.67
CA ASP A 184 -6.16 -8.62 18.49
C ASP A 184 -6.32 -7.76 17.22
N VAL A 185 -5.52 -6.70 17.10
CA VAL A 185 -5.43 -5.82 15.94
C VAL A 185 -4.06 -6.02 15.30
N HIS A 186 -4.04 -6.26 14.00
CA HIS A 186 -2.82 -6.59 13.27
C HIS A 186 -2.42 -5.48 12.31
N ALA A 187 -1.12 -5.30 12.13
CA ALA A 187 -0.55 -4.40 11.13
C ALA A 187 0.42 -5.19 10.23
N VAL A 188 0.25 -5.06 8.91
CA VAL A 188 1.03 -5.78 7.90
C VAL A 188 1.54 -4.81 6.85
N THR A 189 2.81 -4.90 6.51
CA THR A 189 3.35 -4.24 5.32
C THR A 189 3.12 -5.12 4.11
N LEU A 190 2.54 -4.57 3.05
CA LEU A 190 2.36 -5.24 1.77
C LEU A 190 3.31 -4.64 0.72
N TYR A 191 4.13 -5.50 0.11
CA TYR A 191 4.97 -5.16 -1.04
C TYR A 191 4.30 -5.67 -2.31
N PRO A 192 3.73 -4.77 -3.11
CA PRO A 192 3.38 -5.09 -4.49
C PRO A 192 4.62 -5.37 -5.32
N GLY A 193 4.49 -6.19 -6.34
CA GLY A 193 5.47 -6.26 -7.41
C GLY A 193 5.47 -5.00 -8.27
N GLY A 194 6.32 -4.96 -9.29
CA GLY A 194 6.27 -3.89 -10.29
C GLY A 194 4.89 -3.86 -10.92
N ALA A 195 4.17 -2.75 -10.77
CA ALA A 195 2.78 -2.66 -11.16
C ALA A 195 2.58 -1.84 -12.44
N VAL A 196 1.51 -2.13 -13.16
CA VAL A 196 1.04 -1.34 -14.32
C VAL A 196 -0.03 -0.37 -13.83
N THR A 197 0.34 0.90 -13.71
CA THR A 197 -0.53 1.99 -13.25
C THR A 197 -0.43 3.19 -14.19
N GLU A 198 -1.21 4.22 -13.93
CA GLU A 198 -1.15 5.49 -14.66
C GLU A 198 0.18 6.27 -14.43
N ILE A 199 0.91 5.92 -13.37
CA ILE A 199 2.18 6.59 -13.01
C ILE A 199 3.38 5.81 -13.49
N ALA A 200 3.35 4.49 -13.40
CA ALA A 200 4.43 3.59 -13.79
C ALA A 200 3.85 2.35 -14.49
N ALA A 201 4.51 1.90 -15.55
CA ALA A 201 4.10 0.73 -16.31
C ALA A 201 5.27 -0.27 -16.41
N PHE A 202 5.39 -1.14 -15.42
CA PHE A 202 6.40 -2.19 -15.42
C PHE A 202 6.01 -3.30 -16.41
N PRO A 203 6.87 -3.64 -17.39
CA PRO A 203 6.55 -4.69 -18.36
C PRO A 203 6.24 -6.04 -17.67
N GLY A 204 5.10 -6.66 -18.02
CA GLY A 204 4.65 -7.89 -17.38
C GLY A 204 4.33 -7.76 -15.89
N GLY A 205 4.17 -6.51 -15.43
CA GLY A 205 3.85 -6.18 -14.04
C GLY A 205 2.44 -6.57 -13.63
N GLU A 206 2.18 -6.50 -12.34
CA GLU A 206 0.87 -6.79 -11.79
C GLU A 206 -0.12 -5.63 -12.02
N THR A 207 -1.40 -5.96 -12.18
CA THR A 207 -2.44 -4.94 -12.23
C THR A 207 -2.80 -4.45 -10.82
N PRO A 208 -3.38 -3.24 -10.66
CA PRO A 208 -3.92 -2.80 -9.38
C PRO A 208 -4.96 -3.75 -8.77
N VAL A 209 -5.66 -4.52 -9.60
CA VAL A 209 -6.62 -5.55 -9.16
C VAL A 209 -5.91 -6.71 -8.46
N PHE A 210 -4.72 -7.11 -8.92
CA PHE A 210 -3.94 -8.15 -8.27
C PHE A 210 -3.56 -7.76 -6.83
N THR A 211 -3.06 -6.53 -6.64
CA THR A 211 -2.83 -5.99 -5.29
C THR A 211 -4.12 -5.95 -4.47
N GLY A 212 -5.24 -5.57 -5.09
CA GLY A 212 -6.56 -5.60 -4.46
C GLY A 212 -6.96 -7.00 -3.98
N ARG A 213 -6.72 -8.04 -4.79
CA ARG A 213 -6.96 -9.45 -4.43
C ARG A 213 -6.08 -9.90 -3.28
N ALA A 214 -4.82 -9.44 -3.21
CA ALA A 214 -3.93 -9.71 -2.08
C ALA A 214 -4.48 -9.12 -0.78
N VAL A 215 -4.92 -7.87 -0.78
CA VAL A 215 -5.55 -7.22 0.38
C VAL A 215 -6.85 -7.93 0.77
N ALA A 216 -7.68 -8.30 -0.20
CA ALA A 216 -8.91 -9.06 0.02
C ALA A 216 -8.63 -10.44 0.63
N ALA A 217 -7.55 -11.11 0.22
CA ALA A 217 -7.13 -12.38 0.81
C ALA A 217 -6.71 -12.22 2.28
N LEU A 218 -5.95 -11.18 2.63
CA LEU A 218 -5.61 -10.87 4.01
C LEU A 218 -6.87 -10.61 4.86
N LEU A 219 -7.86 -9.92 4.31
CA LEU A 219 -9.10 -9.59 5.02
C LEU A 219 -10.03 -10.79 5.18
N ASN A 220 -10.16 -11.66 4.17
CA ASN A 220 -11.24 -12.62 4.06
C ASN A 220 -10.81 -14.10 4.11
N LYS A 221 -9.53 -14.39 3.80
CA LYS A 221 -9.02 -15.77 3.72
C LYS A 221 -7.95 -16.08 4.77
N ALA A 222 -7.15 -15.07 5.17
CA ALA A 222 -6.14 -15.27 6.21
C ALA A 222 -6.80 -15.65 7.53
N THR A 223 -6.29 -16.69 8.18
CA THR A 223 -6.70 -17.07 9.53
C THR A 223 -6.10 -16.14 10.57
N LYS A 224 -6.56 -16.23 11.82
CA LYS A 224 -5.95 -15.46 12.92
C LYS A 224 -4.47 -15.81 13.10
N GLU A 225 -4.12 -17.06 12.93
CA GLU A 225 -2.75 -17.58 13.00
C GLU A 225 -1.90 -17.02 11.85
N ASP A 226 -2.46 -16.92 10.65
CA ASP A 226 -1.78 -16.29 9.50
C ASP A 226 -1.51 -14.81 9.78
N LEU A 227 -2.51 -14.08 10.27
CA LEU A 227 -2.36 -12.66 10.60
C LEU A 227 -1.36 -12.46 11.74
N ALA A 228 -1.39 -13.29 12.78
CA ALA A 228 -0.42 -13.23 13.88
C ALA A 228 1.01 -13.50 13.39
N ARG A 229 1.19 -14.46 12.46
CA ARG A 229 2.49 -14.76 11.85
C ARG A 229 3.02 -13.60 11.00
N MET A 230 2.13 -12.86 10.30
CA MET A 230 2.47 -11.71 9.45
C MET A 230 2.49 -10.38 10.20
N ASN A 231 2.04 -10.34 11.46
CA ASN A 231 1.94 -9.11 12.24
C ASN A 231 3.31 -8.42 12.40
N GLY A 232 3.38 -7.15 12.02
CA GLY A 232 4.61 -6.35 12.01
C GLY A 232 5.62 -6.71 10.92
N LYS A 233 5.23 -7.52 9.93
CA LYS A 233 6.15 -8.05 8.91
C LYS A 233 5.71 -7.68 7.51
N VAL A 234 6.60 -7.97 6.56
CA VAL A 234 6.38 -7.76 5.13
C VAL A 234 5.78 -9.02 4.50
N ALA A 235 4.62 -8.87 3.87
CA ALA A 235 4.03 -9.82 2.93
C ALA A 235 4.19 -9.31 1.50
N GLN A 236 4.30 -10.19 0.52
CA GLN A 236 4.36 -9.84 -0.89
C GLN A 236 3.10 -10.31 -1.62
N THR A 237 2.61 -9.54 -2.58
CA THR A 237 1.40 -9.87 -3.35
C THR A 237 1.47 -11.24 -4.01
N ALA A 238 2.62 -11.58 -4.62
CA ALA A 238 2.80 -12.87 -5.29
C ALA A 238 2.85 -14.05 -4.31
N GLU A 239 3.42 -13.89 -3.10
CA GLU A 239 3.40 -14.93 -2.07
C GLU A 239 1.97 -15.17 -1.57
N LEU A 240 1.21 -14.10 -1.34
CA LEU A 240 -0.19 -14.21 -0.95
C LEU A 240 -1.03 -14.85 -2.05
N ALA A 241 -0.72 -14.58 -3.33
CA ALA A 241 -1.41 -15.20 -4.45
C ALA A 241 -1.20 -16.72 -4.48
N VAL A 242 0.01 -17.19 -4.25
CA VAL A 242 0.30 -18.61 -4.12
C VAL A 242 -0.40 -19.24 -2.91
N ASN A 243 -0.32 -18.58 -1.75
CA ASN A 243 -0.86 -19.12 -0.50
C ASN A 243 -2.38 -19.17 -0.47
N TYR A 244 -3.05 -18.18 -1.08
CA TYR A 244 -4.52 -18.05 -1.01
C TYR A 244 -5.24 -18.33 -2.33
N GLY A 245 -4.51 -18.75 -3.39
CA GLY A 245 -5.08 -19.20 -4.65
C GLY A 245 -5.83 -18.11 -5.40
N PHE A 246 -5.14 -17.04 -5.81
CA PHE A 246 -5.67 -16.05 -6.73
C PHE A 246 -4.63 -15.69 -7.81
N THR A 247 -5.13 -15.15 -8.93
CA THR A 247 -4.35 -14.74 -10.10
C THR A 247 -4.63 -13.30 -10.44
N ASP A 248 -3.99 -12.74 -11.45
CA ASP A 248 -4.32 -11.42 -11.99
C ASP A 248 -5.56 -11.46 -12.92
N VAL A 249 -5.94 -10.35 -13.49
CA VAL A 249 -7.12 -10.21 -14.37
C VAL A 249 -7.07 -11.10 -15.61
N SER A 250 -5.87 -11.42 -16.10
CA SER A 250 -5.65 -12.36 -17.20
C SER A 250 -5.96 -13.82 -16.86
N GLY A 251 -6.12 -14.16 -15.58
CA GLY A 251 -6.19 -15.54 -15.11
C GLY A 251 -4.83 -16.17 -14.80
N ASP A 252 -3.73 -15.47 -15.06
CA ASP A 252 -2.36 -15.90 -14.82
C ASP A 252 -1.72 -15.14 -13.65
N MET A 253 -0.58 -15.65 -13.20
CA MET A 253 0.33 -14.89 -12.32
C MET A 253 1.12 -13.88 -13.15
N PRO A 254 1.39 -12.66 -12.61
CA PRO A 254 2.32 -11.72 -13.24
C PRO A 254 3.68 -12.36 -13.50
N LYS A 255 4.34 -12.04 -14.60
CA LYS A 255 5.62 -12.66 -15.04
C LYS A 255 6.69 -11.63 -15.43
N GLY A 256 6.55 -10.39 -14.98
CA GLY A 256 7.54 -9.34 -15.25
C GLY A 256 8.83 -9.51 -14.42
N PRO A 257 9.91 -8.83 -14.82
CA PRO A 257 11.19 -8.90 -14.11
C PRO A 257 11.11 -8.39 -12.66
N PHE A 258 10.09 -7.61 -12.34
CA PHE A 258 9.83 -7.06 -11.01
C PHE A 258 8.50 -7.51 -10.42
N ALA A 259 7.84 -8.52 -11.00
CA ALA A 259 6.54 -9.00 -10.55
C ALA A 259 6.44 -10.53 -10.62
N GLY A 260 5.51 -11.11 -9.85
CA GLY A 260 5.28 -12.54 -9.80
C GLY A 260 6.19 -13.27 -8.81
N VAL A 261 6.15 -14.59 -8.88
CA VAL A 261 6.76 -15.47 -7.86
C VAL A 261 8.28 -15.36 -7.83
N ASP A 262 8.93 -15.34 -8.99
CA ASP A 262 10.40 -15.29 -9.06
C ASP A 262 10.93 -13.95 -8.55
N ALA A 263 10.28 -12.84 -8.91
CA ALA A 263 10.62 -11.52 -8.39
C ALA A 263 10.41 -11.42 -6.87
N ALA A 264 9.34 -12.02 -6.35
CA ALA A 264 9.09 -12.08 -4.91
C ALA A 264 10.17 -12.88 -4.16
N LYS A 265 10.63 -13.99 -4.74
CA LYS A 265 11.73 -14.80 -4.19
C LYS A 265 13.05 -14.01 -4.17
N GLN A 266 13.41 -13.37 -5.28
CA GLN A 266 14.59 -12.49 -5.34
C GLN A 266 14.50 -11.34 -4.31
N CYS A 267 13.32 -10.76 -4.15
CA CYS A 267 13.07 -9.74 -3.13
C CYS A 267 13.33 -10.29 -1.71
N ARG A 268 12.87 -11.52 -1.37
CA ARG A 268 13.17 -12.17 -0.08
C ARG A 268 14.67 -12.40 0.13
N GLU A 269 15.36 -12.87 -0.89
CA GLU A 269 16.81 -13.06 -0.84
C GLU A 269 17.54 -11.74 -0.57
N ALA A 270 17.15 -10.68 -1.26
CA ALA A 270 17.74 -9.35 -1.08
C ALA A 270 17.39 -8.73 0.29
N MET A 271 16.22 -9.02 0.88
CA MET A 271 15.87 -8.62 2.25
C MET A 271 16.80 -9.21 3.30
N SER A 272 17.49 -10.32 3.02
CA SER A 272 18.49 -10.89 3.92
C SER A 272 19.79 -10.06 3.96
N LYS A 273 19.97 -9.14 3.01
CA LYS A 273 21.12 -8.25 2.89
C LYS A 273 20.63 -6.81 2.69
N PRO A 274 20.00 -6.19 3.70
CA PRO A 274 19.44 -4.85 3.56
C PRO A 274 20.55 -3.82 3.39
N LEU A 275 20.20 -2.66 2.81
CA LEU A 275 21.13 -1.55 2.63
C LEU A 275 21.71 -1.04 3.97
N ILE A 276 20.89 -1.07 5.03
CA ILE A 276 21.37 -0.72 6.37
C ILE A 276 22.16 -1.90 6.92
N GLN A 277 23.48 -1.71 7.07
CA GLN A 277 24.38 -2.69 7.64
C GLN A 277 24.72 -2.31 9.08
N TYR A 278 24.70 -3.29 9.97
CA TYR A 278 25.13 -3.15 11.38
C TYR A 278 26.49 -3.79 11.61
N ASP A 279 27.01 -4.54 10.65
CA ASP A 279 28.37 -5.05 10.61
C ASP A 279 29.24 -4.04 9.88
N MET A 280 30.29 -3.54 10.56
CA MET A 280 31.17 -2.50 10.02
C MET A 280 32.09 -3.03 8.92
N ASP A 281 32.27 -4.34 8.84
CA ASP A 281 33.08 -4.99 7.80
C ASP A 281 32.23 -5.38 6.56
N ALA A 282 30.90 -5.16 6.60
CA ALA A 282 30.02 -5.45 5.47
C ALA A 282 30.22 -4.44 4.33
N GLU A 283 30.35 -4.94 3.10
CA GLU A 283 30.36 -4.09 1.91
C GLU A 283 28.97 -3.49 1.65
N LEU A 284 28.93 -2.19 1.32
CA LEU A 284 27.69 -1.54 0.91
C LEU A 284 27.20 -2.14 -0.41
N PRO A 285 25.90 -2.43 -0.55
CA PRO A 285 25.34 -2.85 -1.82
C PRO A 285 25.57 -1.81 -2.90
N ASP A 286 25.90 -2.27 -4.12
CA ASP A 286 26.07 -1.39 -5.28
C ASP A 286 24.71 -0.79 -5.69
N ALA A 287 24.56 0.51 -5.52
CA ALA A 287 23.38 1.26 -5.93
C ALA A 287 23.32 1.54 -7.44
N SER A 288 24.39 1.28 -8.20
CA SER A 288 24.45 1.59 -9.64
C SER A 288 23.43 0.77 -10.45
N ALA A 289 23.16 -0.46 -10.04
CA ALA A 289 22.18 -1.33 -10.70
C ALA A 289 20.74 -0.79 -10.62
N THR A 290 20.43 0.06 -9.66
CA THR A 290 19.08 0.64 -9.46
C THR A 290 18.91 2.01 -10.10
N ASN A 291 19.99 2.66 -10.51
CA ASN A 291 19.99 3.85 -11.35
C ASN A 291 19.93 3.50 -12.86
N ASN A 292 19.51 2.30 -13.19
CA ASN A 292 19.38 1.86 -14.57
C ASN A 292 18.44 2.83 -15.33
N PRO A 293 18.90 3.42 -16.47
CA PRO A 293 18.05 4.26 -17.32
C PRO A 293 16.77 3.54 -17.80
N ASP A 294 16.77 2.22 -17.84
CA ASP A 294 15.56 1.41 -18.14
C ASP A 294 14.44 1.62 -17.11
N ILE A 295 14.76 1.94 -15.85
CA ILE A 295 13.76 2.27 -14.84
C ILE A 295 13.05 3.59 -15.17
N ALA A 296 13.77 4.58 -15.68
CA ALA A 296 13.16 5.85 -16.12
C ALA A 296 12.17 5.63 -17.27
N ALA A 297 12.44 4.70 -18.17
CA ALA A 297 11.56 4.35 -19.29
C ALA A 297 10.23 3.69 -18.84
N MET A 298 10.15 3.17 -17.61
CA MET A 298 8.92 2.58 -17.05
C MET A 298 7.90 3.63 -16.57
N PHE A 299 8.25 4.92 -16.63
CA PHE A 299 7.38 6.02 -16.24
C PHE A 299 6.93 6.82 -17.47
N PRO A 300 5.73 6.55 -18.05
CA PRO A 300 5.27 7.20 -19.25
C PRO A 300 5.27 8.74 -19.11
N GLY A 301 5.87 9.43 -20.09
CA GLY A 301 5.98 10.90 -20.14
C GLY A 301 7.02 11.49 -19.16
N ALA A 302 8.07 10.73 -18.81
CA ALA A 302 9.25 11.25 -18.14
C ALA A 302 10.19 11.96 -19.14
#